data_49eef6020747d309409161f54d69b874
#
_entry.id   49eef6020747d309409161f54d69b874
#
_cell.length_a   1.000
_cell.length_b   1.000
_cell.length_c   1.000
_cell.angle_alpha   90.00
_cell.angle_beta   90.00
_cell.angle_gamma   90.00
#
_symmetry.space_group_name_H-M   'P 1'
#
loop_
_entity.id
_entity.type
_entity.pdbx_description
1 polymer ?
#
loop_
_entity_poly.entity_id
_entity_poly.type
_entity_poly.pdbx_seq_one_letter_code
_entity_poly.pdbx_strand_id
1 'polypeptide(L)'
;MIVLHLGNGASASAVRAGRCVDTSMGLTPLEGLVMGTRSGDMDPAVIFHLMRVGGMSADEVDALLNKRSGLVGLCGDNDMREIRRRISEGDERAKLAFDIYIHRLRKYIGAYYAVLGR
;
A
#
# COMPACT_ATOMS: atom_id res chain seq x y z
N MET A 1 3.34 -20.95 2.89
CA MET A 1 2.82 -20.34 1.65
C MET A 1 2.54 -18.86 1.90
N ILE A 2 2.88 -18.02 0.94
CA ILE A 2 2.56 -16.59 0.98
C ILE A 2 1.51 -16.35 -0.10
N VAL A 3 0.39 -15.75 0.28
CA VAL A 3 -0.73 -15.48 -0.63
C VAL A 3 -0.82 -13.97 -0.85
N LEU A 4 -0.86 -13.56 -2.11
CA LEU A 4 -1.00 -12.16 -2.49
C LEU A 4 -2.34 -11.96 -3.20
N HIS A 5 -3.06 -10.92 -2.81
CA HIS A 5 -4.25 -10.45 -3.51
C HIS A 5 -3.98 -9.02 -3.95
N LEU A 6 -3.88 -8.81 -5.27
CA LEU A 6 -3.44 -7.53 -5.84
C LEU A 6 -4.53 -6.94 -6.73
N GLY A 7 -5.58 -6.42 -6.11
CA GLY A 7 -6.63 -5.66 -6.75
C GLY A 7 -6.46 -4.16 -6.48
N ASN A 8 -7.54 -3.38 -6.56
CA ASN A 8 -7.50 -1.98 -6.12
C ASN A 8 -7.18 -1.89 -4.63
N GLY A 9 -7.77 -2.76 -3.80
CA GLY A 9 -7.24 -3.10 -2.50
C GLY A 9 -6.20 -4.21 -2.67
N ALA A 10 -5.21 -4.27 -1.79
CA ALA A 10 -4.14 -5.27 -1.88
C ALA A 10 -3.77 -5.79 -0.50
N SER A 11 -3.52 -7.09 -0.42
CA SER A 11 -3.11 -7.72 0.83
C SER A 11 -2.11 -8.86 0.58
N ALA A 12 -1.33 -9.15 1.60
CA ALA A 12 -0.45 -10.30 1.66
C ALA A 12 -0.77 -11.09 2.93
N SER A 13 -0.68 -12.41 2.86
CA SER A 13 -0.93 -13.28 4.01
C SER A 13 0.10 -14.39 4.05
N ALA A 14 0.56 -14.69 5.27
CA ALA A 14 1.42 -15.85 5.54
C ALA A 14 0.54 -17.00 6.02
N VAL A 15 0.61 -18.13 5.33
CA VAL A 15 -0.21 -19.31 5.61
C VAL A 15 0.68 -20.50 5.94
N ARG A 16 0.44 -21.11 7.11
CA ARG A 16 1.13 -22.33 7.55
C ARG A 16 0.10 -23.39 7.86
N ALA A 17 0.25 -24.57 7.25
CA ALA A 17 -0.65 -25.70 7.45
C ALA A 17 -2.13 -25.32 7.31
N GLY A 18 -2.47 -24.54 6.28
CA GLY A 18 -3.83 -24.12 5.99
C GLY A 18 -4.38 -23.02 6.88
N ARG A 19 -3.55 -22.45 7.79
CA ARG A 19 -3.97 -21.37 8.70
C ARG A 19 -3.21 -20.10 8.41
N CYS A 20 -3.91 -18.97 8.36
CA CYS A 20 -3.30 -17.66 8.27
C CYS A 20 -2.62 -17.34 9.61
N VAL A 21 -1.29 -17.17 9.59
CA VAL A 21 -0.51 -16.85 10.79
C VAL A 21 -0.14 -15.37 10.85
N ASP A 22 -0.19 -14.67 9.72
CA ASP A 22 0.02 -13.23 9.65
C ASP A 22 -0.63 -12.67 8.38
N THR A 23 -1.02 -11.40 8.42
CA THR A 23 -1.60 -10.71 7.28
C THR A 23 -1.25 -9.23 7.31
N SER A 24 -1.20 -8.60 6.13
CA SER A 24 -0.80 -7.21 5.99
C SER A 24 -1.87 -6.20 6.40
N MET A 25 -3.14 -6.56 6.35
CA MET A 25 -4.23 -5.69 6.78
C MET A 25 -4.41 -5.77 8.30
N GLY A 26 -4.82 -4.66 8.92
CA GLY A 26 -5.01 -4.57 10.36
C GLY A 26 -6.48 -4.47 10.77
N LEU A 27 -6.78 -3.55 11.68
CA LEU A 27 -8.15 -3.25 12.11
C LEU A 27 -9.05 -2.93 10.91
N THR A 28 -8.48 -2.28 9.90
CA THR A 28 -9.15 -1.93 8.65
C THR A 28 -8.28 -2.35 7.46
N PRO A 29 -8.82 -2.33 6.22
CA PRO A 29 -8.03 -2.60 5.03
C PRO A 29 -7.05 -1.49 4.63
N LEU A 30 -6.81 -0.50 5.51
CA LEU A 30 -5.92 0.63 5.23
C LEU A 30 -4.44 0.27 5.44
N GLU A 31 -4.14 -0.50 6.48
CA GLU A 31 -2.76 -0.91 6.81
C GLU A 31 -2.21 -1.88 5.77
N GLY A 32 -0.89 -1.85 5.58
CA GLY A 32 -0.18 -2.86 4.82
C GLY A 32 0.43 -2.37 3.52
N LEU A 33 0.09 -3.04 2.43
CA LEU A 33 0.62 -2.74 1.10
C LEU A 33 0.17 -1.37 0.61
N VAL A 34 0.98 -0.73 -0.23
CA VAL A 34 0.51 0.40 -1.04
C VAL A 34 -0.55 -0.12 -2.00
N MET A 35 -1.67 0.57 -2.07
CA MET A 35 -2.83 0.12 -2.85
C MET A 35 -3.18 1.15 -3.93
N GLY A 36 -4.25 0.93 -4.67
CA GLY A 36 -4.70 1.85 -5.70
C GLY A 36 -4.97 3.26 -5.18
N THR A 37 -5.71 3.37 -4.08
CA THR A 37 -6.07 4.65 -3.47
C THR A 37 -5.69 4.75 -1.99
N ARG A 38 -5.38 3.63 -1.34
CA ARG A 38 -5.03 3.59 0.08
C ARG A 38 -3.52 3.66 0.29
N SER A 39 -3.12 4.35 1.36
CA SER A 39 -1.70 4.58 1.65
C SER A 39 -0.93 3.32 2.00
N GLY A 40 -1.57 2.34 2.64
CA GLY A 40 -0.84 1.27 3.33
C GLY A 40 -0.09 1.81 4.55
N ASP A 41 0.98 1.12 4.92
CA ASP A 41 1.78 1.47 6.10
C ASP A 41 2.40 2.85 5.99
N MET A 42 2.37 3.57 7.10
CA MET A 42 2.98 4.88 7.24
C MET A 42 3.27 5.15 8.72
N ASP A 43 4.10 6.14 9.00
CA ASP A 43 4.29 6.61 10.36
C ASP A 43 2.98 7.23 10.86
N PRO A 44 2.39 6.71 11.95
CA PRO A 44 1.12 7.24 12.46
C PRO A 44 1.20 8.72 12.88
N ALA A 45 2.39 9.23 13.18
CA ALA A 45 2.57 10.65 13.52
C ALA A 45 2.26 11.58 12.34
N VAL A 46 2.26 11.09 11.11
CA VAL A 46 1.83 11.86 9.92
C VAL A 46 0.39 12.32 10.08
N ILE A 47 -0.48 11.51 10.67
CA ILE A 47 -1.88 11.84 10.93
C ILE A 47 -1.97 13.09 11.82
N PHE A 48 -1.21 13.11 12.92
CA PHE A 48 -1.20 14.25 13.84
C PHE A 48 -0.62 15.49 13.18
N HIS A 49 0.42 15.34 12.36
CA HIS A 49 1.00 16.43 11.60
C HIS A 49 -0.02 17.06 10.64
N LEU A 50 -0.75 16.25 9.89
CA LEU A 50 -1.79 16.72 8.96
C LEU A 50 -2.91 17.48 9.71
N MET A 51 -3.27 17.02 10.90
CA MET A 51 -4.29 17.68 11.71
C MET A 51 -3.80 18.99 12.30
N ARG A 52 -2.59 19.02 12.88
CA ARG A 52 -2.06 20.17 13.60
C ARG A 52 -1.52 21.26 12.69
N VAL A 53 -0.79 20.88 11.65
CA VAL A 53 -0.14 21.79 10.71
C VAL A 53 -1.01 22.01 9.47
N GLY A 54 -1.58 20.92 8.94
CA GLY A 54 -2.43 20.97 7.75
C GLY A 54 -3.85 21.45 8.02
N GLY A 55 -4.27 21.54 9.28
CA GLY A 55 -5.63 21.96 9.64
C GLY A 55 -6.72 20.98 9.26
N MET A 56 -6.37 19.71 9.00
CA MET A 56 -7.33 18.70 8.58
C MET A 56 -8.08 18.11 9.77
N SER A 57 -9.37 17.81 9.60
CA SER A 57 -10.13 17.03 10.55
C SER A 57 -9.76 15.54 10.47
N ALA A 58 -10.16 14.75 11.46
CA ALA A 58 -9.98 13.31 11.43
C ALA A 58 -10.65 12.68 10.21
N ASP A 59 -11.87 13.11 9.86
CA ASP A 59 -12.60 12.61 8.69
C ASP A 59 -11.89 12.98 7.38
N GLU A 60 -11.31 14.16 7.29
CA GLU A 60 -10.53 14.59 6.12
C GLU A 60 -9.26 13.77 5.95
N VAL A 61 -8.55 13.47 7.03
CA VAL A 61 -7.36 12.61 7.00
C VAL A 61 -7.74 11.19 6.60
N ASP A 62 -8.82 10.65 7.17
CA ASP A 62 -9.33 9.33 6.82
C ASP A 62 -9.64 9.24 5.32
N ALA A 63 -10.35 10.22 4.75
CA ALA A 63 -10.66 10.27 3.33
C ALA A 63 -9.38 10.38 2.48
N LEU A 64 -8.41 11.17 2.90
CA LEU A 64 -7.12 11.32 2.21
C LEU A 64 -6.39 9.99 2.11
N LEU A 65 -6.26 9.28 3.24
CA LEU A 65 -5.50 8.03 3.31
C LEU A 65 -6.18 6.86 2.61
N ASN A 66 -7.52 6.86 2.55
CA ASN A 66 -8.29 5.80 1.92
C ASN A 66 -8.57 6.00 0.43
N LYS A 67 -8.72 7.26 -0.02
CA LYS A 67 -9.26 7.57 -1.35
C LYS A 67 -8.30 8.34 -2.25
N ARG A 68 -7.31 9.03 -1.69
CA ARG A 68 -6.44 9.95 -2.44
C ARG A 68 -4.96 9.70 -2.18
N SER A 69 -4.64 8.52 -1.68
CA SER A 69 -3.26 8.08 -1.42
C SER A 69 -2.89 6.94 -2.37
N GLY A 70 -1.91 6.12 -2.01
CA GLY A 70 -1.49 5.00 -2.82
C GLY A 70 -1.01 5.42 -4.21
N LEU A 71 -1.28 4.59 -5.20
CA LEU A 71 -0.86 4.86 -6.58
C LEU A 71 -1.47 6.16 -7.11
N VAL A 72 -2.76 6.42 -6.82
CA VAL A 72 -3.43 7.68 -7.21
C VAL A 72 -2.72 8.88 -6.60
N GLY A 73 -2.35 8.81 -5.33
CA GLY A 73 -1.62 9.90 -4.67
C GLY A 73 -0.22 10.11 -5.23
N LEU A 74 0.43 9.03 -5.66
CA LEU A 74 1.81 9.08 -6.15
C LEU A 74 1.91 9.51 -7.61
N CYS A 75 1.00 9.06 -8.48
CA CYS A 75 1.10 9.34 -9.91
C CYS A 75 -0.22 9.72 -10.61
N GLY A 76 -1.31 9.85 -9.86
CA GLY A 76 -2.59 10.27 -10.41
C GLY A 76 -3.44 9.18 -11.03
N ASP A 77 -2.98 7.93 -11.00
CA ASP A 77 -3.70 6.80 -11.58
C ASP A 77 -3.56 5.56 -10.70
N ASN A 78 -4.59 4.72 -10.66
CA ASN A 78 -4.59 3.46 -9.94
C ASN A 78 -4.73 2.22 -10.85
N ASP A 79 -4.83 2.42 -12.17
CA ASP A 79 -4.82 1.31 -13.13
C ASP A 79 -3.36 0.93 -13.44
N MET A 80 -2.95 -0.26 -13.00
CA MET A 80 -1.57 -0.71 -13.19
C MET A 80 -1.20 -0.84 -14.68
N ARG A 81 -2.15 -1.14 -15.55
CA ARG A 81 -1.91 -1.22 -17.00
C ARG A 81 -1.57 0.16 -17.54
N GLU A 82 -2.27 1.18 -17.11
CA GLU A 82 -2.03 2.57 -17.52
C GLU A 82 -0.71 3.09 -16.94
N ILE A 83 -0.41 2.75 -15.68
CA ILE A 83 0.86 3.10 -15.03
C ILE A 83 2.03 2.48 -15.83
N ARG A 84 1.95 1.21 -16.18
CA ARG A 84 2.98 0.54 -16.96
C ARG A 84 3.14 1.13 -18.36
N ARG A 85 2.04 1.52 -18.99
CA ARG A 85 2.08 2.22 -20.28
C ARG A 85 2.85 3.54 -20.16
N ARG A 86 2.53 4.33 -19.13
CA ARG A 86 3.21 5.60 -18.87
C ARG A 86 4.70 5.41 -18.59
N ILE A 87 5.08 4.35 -17.88
CA ILE A 87 6.49 4.01 -17.65
C ILE A 87 7.21 3.76 -18.97
N SER A 88 6.58 3.03 -19.89
CA SER A 88 7.17 2.74 -21.21
C SER A 88 7.37 4.00 -22.05
N GLU A 89 6.64 5.07 -21.75
CA GLU A 89 6.77 6.39 -22.39
C GLU A 89 7.71 7.34 -21.65
N GLY A 90 8.37 6.87 -20.59
CA GLY A 90 9.34 7.66 -19.84
C GLY A 90 8.77 8.50 -18.71
N ASP A 91 7.56 8.21 -18.24
CA ASP A 91 6.94 8.92 -17.11
C ASP A 91 7.63 8.53 -15.79
N GLU A 92 8.40 9.46 -15.23
CA GLU A 92 9.18 9.21 -14.01
C GLU A 92 8.30 9.08 -12.75
N ARG A 93 7.17 9.79 -12.68
CA ARG A 93 6.25 9.69 -11.55
C ARG A 93 5.58 8.32 -11.53
N ALA A 94 5.17 7.82 -12.68
CA ALA A 94 4.58 6.50 -12.80
C ALA A 94 5.60 5.42 -12.42
N LYS A 95 6.87 5.59 -12.82
CA LYS A 95 7.95 4.68 -12.43
C LYS A 95 8.17 4.70 -10.92
N LEU A 96 8.23 5.86 -10.31
CA LEU A 96 8.40 6.00 -8.86
C LEU A 96 7.24 5.31 -8.11
N ALA A 97 6.01 5.55 -8.55
CA ALA A 97 4.83 4.91 -7.93
C ALA A 97 4.91 3.39 -8.02
N PHE A 98 5.28 2.86 -9.18
CA PHE A 98 5.46 1.44 -9.39
C PHE A 98 6.57 0.88 -8.49
N ASP A 99 7.71 1.56 -8.44
CA ASP A 99 8.86 1.13 -7.63
C ASP A 99 8.51 1.11 -6.14
N ILE A 100 7.77 2.09 -5.64
CA ILE A 100 7.30 2.13 -4.25
C ILE A 100 6.35 0.96 -3.98
N TYR A 101 5.42 0.70 -4.88
CA TYR A 101 4.47 -0.41 -4.77
C TYR A 101 5.21 -1.75 -4.66
N ILE A 102 6.15 -1.98 -5.55
CA ILE A 102 6.96 -3.23 -5.57
C ILE A 102 7.84 -3.32 -4.33
N HIS A 103 8.45 -2.22 -3.90
CA HIS A 103 9.32 -2.20 -2.71
C HIS A 103 8.54 -2.64 -1.45
N ARG A 104 7.35 -2.08 -1.23
CA ARG A 104 6.52 -2.46 -0.09
C ARG A 104 6.11 -3.93 -0.17
N LEU A 105 5.73 -4.39 -1.36
CA LEU A 105 5.38 -5.79 -1.58
C LEU A 105 6.53 -6.71 -1.25
N ARG A 106 7.75 -6.38 -1.69
CA ARG A 106 8.95 -7.16 -1.37
C ARG A 106 9.24 -7.21 0.13
N LYS A 107 9.01 -6.11 0.84
CA LYS A 107 9.18 -6.08 2.31
C LYS A 107 8.23 -7.08 2.99
N TYR A 108 6.98 -7.13 2.57
CA TYR A 108 6.01 -8.07 3.14
C TYR A 108 6.35 -9.52 2.80
N ILE A 109 6.75 -9.79 1.55
CA ILE A 109 7.19 -11.13 1.15
C ILE A 109 8.40 -11.56 1.98
N GLY A 110 9.39 -10.69 2.15
CA GLY A 110 10.58 -10.98 2.95
C GLY A 110 10.25 -11.22 4.42
N ALA A 111 9.40 -10.36 5.00
CA ALA A 111 8.95 -10.51 6.38
C ALA A 111 8.22 -11.84 6.59
N TYR A 112 7.32 -12.20 5.68
CA TYR A 112 6.55 -13.43 5.79
C TYR A 112 7.37 -14.68 5.48
N TYR A 113 8.37 -14.56 4.63
CA TYR A 113 9.36 -15.61 4.45
C TYR A 113 10.04 -15.94 5.79
N ALA A 114 10.47 -14.92 6.52
CA ALA A 114 11.06 -15.07 7.84
C ALA A 114 10.05 -15.63 8.87
N VAL A 115 8.83 -15.12 8.89
CA VAL A 115 7.77 -15.58 9.79
C VAL A 115 7.47 -17.07 9.58
N LEU A 116 7.49 -17.52 8.33
CA LEU A 116 7.25 -18.93 8.01
C LEU A 116 8.45 -19.83 8.28
N GLY A 117 9.61 -19.27 8.58
CA GLY A 117 10.82 -20.03 8.97
C GLY A 117 11.56 -20.69 7.80
N ARG A 118 11.52 -20.08 6.65
CA ARG A 118 12.16 -20.62 5.44
C ARG A 118 13.19 -19.66 4.87
#